data_817a989f2cbebce80437a55ae7e0c607
#
_entry.id   817a989f2cbebce80437a55ae7e0c607
#
_cell.length_a   1.000
_cell.length_b   1.000
_cell.length_c   1.000
_cell.angle_alpha   90.00
_cell.angle_beta   90.00
_cell.angle_gamma   90.00
#
_symmetry.space_group_name_H-M   'P 1'
#
loop_
_entity.id
_entity.type
_entity.pdbx_description
1 polymer ?
#
loop_
_entity_poly.entity_id
_entity_poly.type
_entity_poly.pdbx_seq_one_letter_code
_entity_poly.pdbx_strand_id
1 'polypeptide(L)'
;MTPRGRIAGPRRRAVDAVAALACSVALCALAPRHAHAQVRTADPIARGIPLTSFPRLVPLGAGVYGYEEIRAPGFTTVSLVVIGDSGVLIADGQGSAAATQRMLDEIRTVTSRPVRWYVVGSDHGDHTGGNGVLPTGIRFIVHPTSRAQLRRDSAAVVPPVAMTSDREQVDIGGRTVEVRFLGRAHTGGDLSVLLPRERILFMSEAYLNRVFPAMRSAYPSEWIATIDRALAMEVDRYVPGHGFIESPAVSREELVTFRDAVRDVVANVQGLHARGLTAEQAIAAVDWGTYKDWFLAAQQGPIAVRRIYLELDGKLAAAR
;
A
#
# COMPACT_ATOMS: atom_id res chain seq x y z
N MET A 1 -44.34 49.39 -80.15
CA MET A 1 -44.72 48.62 -81.32
C MET A 1 -44.62 47.14 -80.99
N THR A 2 -45.76 46.47 -81.00
CA THR A 2 -46.05 45.03 -80.95
C THR A 2 -45.49 44.30 -82.16
N PRO A 3 -45.59 42.99 -82.37
CA PRO A 3 -45.98 41.88 -81.47
C PRO A 3 -45.30 40.49 -81.78
N ARG A 4 -45.78 39.52 -81.05
CA ARG A 4 -45.96 38.08 -81.42
C ARG A 4 -44.71 37.21 -81.57
N GLY A 5 -44.69 35.98 -81.15
CA GLY A 5 -45.67 34.92 -81.18
C GLY A 5 -45.27 33.67 -80.34
N ARG A 6 -46.29 32.98 -79.92
CA ARG A 6 -46.29 31.65 -79.29
C ARG A 6 -45.82 30.57 -80.29
N ILE A 7 -45.17 29.49 -79.73
CA ILE A 7 -45.49 28.10 -80.12
C ILE A 7 -45.22 27.18 -78.93
N ALA A 8 -46.18 26.29 -78.73
CA ALA A 8 -46.29 25.33 -77.62
C ALA A 8 -45.71 23.93 -77.99
N GLY A 9 -45.29 23.17 -77.00
CA GLY A 9 -45.35 21.75 -76.84
C GLY A 9 -44.09 20.93 -77.14
N PRO A 10 -43.96 19.70 -76.65
CA PRO A 10 -44.82 18.98 -75.73
C PRO A 10 -44.06 18.41 -74.49
N ARG A 11 -44.86 18.04 -73.50
CA ARG A 11 -44.53 17.34 -72.27
C ARG A 11 -43.81 15.99 -72.51
N ARG A 12 -42.61 15.79 -71.87
CA ARG A 12 -42.16 14.45 -71.57
C ARG A 12 -42.01 14.34 -70.03
N ARG A 13 -42.69 13.36 -69.48
CA ARG A 13 -42.63 12.94 -68.09
C ARG A 13 -41.25 12.35 -67.86
N ALA A 14 -40.48 12.90 -66.95
CA ALA A 14 -39.27 12.25 -66.35
C ALA A 14 -39.76 11.59 -65.05
N VAL A 15 -39.49 10.31 -64.94
CA VAL A 15 -39.79 9.46 -63.78
C VAL A 15 -38.73 9.73 -62.75
N ASP A 16 -39.10 10.27 -61.59
CA ASP A 16 -38.22 10.46 -60.45
C ASP A 16 -37.89 9.11 -59.84
N ALA A 17 -36.64 8.64 -60.02
CA ALA A 17 -36.08 7.53 -59.30
C ALA A 17 -35.53 8.05 -57.95
N VAL A 18 -36.29 7.89 -56.89
CA VAL A 18 -35.87 8.10 -55.53
C VAL A 18 -34.91 6.98 -55.12
N ALA A 19 -33.62 7.24 -55.10
CA ALA A 19 -32.63 6.35 -54.52
C ALA A 19 -32.69 6.47 -53.00
N ALA A 20 -33.32 5.53 -52.33
CA ALA A 20 -33.29 5.40 -50.88
C ALA A 20 -31.92 4.91 -50.44
N LEU A 21 -31.08 5.81 -49.90
CA LEU A 21 -29.81 5.49 -49.28
C LEU A 21 -30.11 4.93 -47.87
N ALA A 22 -30.11 3.62 -47.73
CA ALA A 22 -30.25 2.93 -46.43
C ALA A 22 -28.92 3.11 -45.64
N CYS A 23 -28.88 4.09 -44.73
CA CYS A 23 -27.85 4.17 -43.70
C CYS A 23 -28.02 3.03 -42.71
N SER A 24 -27.28 1.94 -42.90
CA SER A 24 -27.14 0.88 -41.89
C SER A 24 -26.28 1.42 -40.75
N VAL A 25 -26.92 1.94 -39.71
CA VAL A 25 -26.25 2.24 -38.41
C VAL A 25 -25.99 0.88 -37.75
N ALA A 26 -24.77 0.39 -37.88
CA ALA A 26 -24.29 -0.72 -37.08
C ALA A 26 -24.25 -0.27 -35.62
N LEU A 27 -25.28 -0.57 -34.84
CA LEU A 27 -25.26 -0.48 -33.38
C LEU A 27 -24.27 -1.54 -32.87
N CYS A 28 -23.00 -1.16 -32.72
CA CYS A 28 -22.08 -1.94 -31.90
C CYS A 28 -22.65 -1.95 -30.49
N ALA A 29 -23.38 -2.98 -30.13
CA ALA A 29 -23.77 -3.27 -28.78
C ALA A 29 -22.49 -3.45 -27.97
N LEU A 30 -22.07 -2.39 -27.28
CA LEU A 30 -21.10 -2.46 -26.18
C LEU A 30 -21.78 -3.34 -25.11
N ALA A 31 -21.54 -4.66 -25.19
CA ALA A 31 -21.84 -5.54 -24.09
C ALA A 31 -21.15 -4.98 -22.86
N PRO A 32 -21.86 -4.77 -21.74
CA PRO A 32 -21.20 -4.35 -20.51
C PRO A 32 -20.15 -5.43 -20.22
N ARG A 33 -18.87 -5.08 -20.33
CA ARG A 33 -17.81 -5.89 -19.74
C ARG A 33 -18.14 -5.92 -18.26
N HIS A 34 -18.70 -7.01 -17.79
CA HIS A 34 -18.77 -7.29 -16.37
C HIS A 34 -17.32 -7.23 -15.89
N ALA A 35 -16.93 -6.10 -15.31
CA ALA A 35 -15.70 -5.99 -14.56
C ALA A 35 -15.87 -7.03 -13.45
N HIS A 36 -15.28 -8.21 -13.63
CA HIS A 36 -15.16 -9.15 -12.53
C HIS A 36 -14.54 -8.36 -11.39
N ALA A 37 -15.26 -8.26 -10.27
CA ALA A 37 -14.72 -7.60 -9.11
C ALA A 37 -13.37 -8.26 -8.81
N GLN A 38 -12.29 -7.48 -8.85
CA GLN A 38 -10.95 -8.01 -8.64
C GLN A 38 -10.90 -8.70 -7.27
N VAL A 39 -10.45 -9.94 -7.22
CA VAL A 39 -10.29 -10.68 -5.97
C VAL A 39 -9.31 -9.92 -5.08
N ARG A 40 -9.77 -9.50 -3.92
CA ARG A 40 -8.96 -8.73 -2.97
C ARG A 40 -8.22 -9.68 -2.04
N THR A 41 -6.97 -9.93 -2.34
CA THR A 41 -6.06 -10.82 -1.60
C THR A 41 -4.63 -10.32 -1.71
N ALA A 42 -3.74 -10.70 -0.80
CA ALA A 42 -2.31 -10.45 -0.92
C ALA A 42 -1.58 -11.45 -1.83
N ASP A 43 -2.26 -12.51 -2.29
CA ASP A 43 -1.72 -13.47 -3.25
C ASP A 43 -1.82 -12.90 -4.67
N PRO A 44 -0.69 -12.67 -5.36
CA PRO A 44 -0.68 -12.15 -6.73
C PRO A 44 -1.34 -13.10 -7.73
N ILE A 45 -1.17 -14.42 -7.55
CA ILE A 45 -1.72 -15.41 -8.48
C ILE A 45 -3.24 -15.43 -8.36
N ALA A 46 -3.77 -15.47 -7.13
CA ALA A 46 -5.20 -15.42 -6.89
C ALA A 46 -5.83 -14.08 -7.35
N ARG A 47 -5.03 -12.99 -7.39
CA ARG A 47 -5.41 -11.70 -7.98
C ARG A 47 -5.38 -11.69 -9.51
N GLY A 48 -4.83 -12.71 -10.14
CA GLY A 48 -4.62 -12.75 -11.58
C GLY A 48 -3.45 -11.87 -12.06
N ILE A 49 -2.48 -11.57 -11.17
CA ILE A 49 -1.27 -10.79 -11.51
C ILE A 49 -0.10 -11.76 -11.69
N PRO A 50 0.46 -11.86 -12.91
CA PRO A 50 1.61 -12.73 -13.15
C PRO A 50 2.82 -12.31 -12.31
N LEU A 51 3.57 -13.30 -11.76
CA LEU A 51 4.79 -13.00 -11.00
C LEU A 51 5.84 -12.28 -11.83
N THR A 52 5.84 -12.44 -13.15
CA THR A 52 6.70 -11.73 -14.10
C THR A 52 6.40 -10.22 -14.19
N SER A 53 5.29 -9.76 -13.60
CA SER A 53 4.96 -8.33 -13.50
C SER A 53 5.71 -7.62 -12.36
N PHE A 54 6.52 -8.34 -11.59
CA PHE A 54 7.29 -7.78 -10.47
C PHE A 54 8.80 -7.89 -10.72
N PRO A 55 9.61 -6.96 -10.20
CA PRO A 55 9.16 -5.79 -9.44
C PRO A 55 8.47 -4.76 -10.33
N ARG A 56 7.73 -3.82 -9.71
CA ARG A 56 7.07 -2.76 -10.48
C ARG A 56 6.91 -1.47 -9.70
N LEU A 57 6.95 -0.34 -10.44
CA LEU A 57 6.53 0.96 -9.94
C LEU A 57 5.04 1.18 -10.24
N VAL A 58 4.25 1.42 -9.20
CA VAL A 58 2.82 1.73 -9.28
C VAL A 58 2.66 3.25 -9.17
N PRO A 59 2.21 3.96 -10.22
CA PRO A 59 2.01 5.40 -10.15
C PRO A 59 0.91 5.77 -9.15
N LEU A 60 1.21 6.68 -8.23
CA LEU A 60 0.26 7.20 -7.23
C LEU A 60 -0.13 8.65 -7.49
N GLY A 61 0.70 9.36 -8.23
CA GLY A 61 0.54 10.75 -8.62
C GLY A 61 1.78 11.24 -9.36
N ALA A 62 1.83 12.50 -9.74
CA ALA A 62 2.98 13.08 -10.42
C ALA A 62 4.24 12.99 -9.54
N GLY A 63 5.22 12.16 -9.95
CA GLY A 63 6.46 11.93 -9.21
C GLY A 63 6.28 11.18 -7.88
N VAL A 64 5.17 10.47 -7.69
CA VAL A 64 4.92 9.61 -6.52
C VAL A 64 4.62 8.21 -6.99
N TYR A 65 5.35 7.24 -6.47
CA TYR A 65 5.20 5.83 -6.81
C TYR A 65 5.21 4.96 -5.57
N GLY A 66 4.47 3.87 -5.62
CA GLY A 66 4.71 2.70 -4.78
C GLY A 66 5.60 1.72 -5.54
N TYR A 67 6.56 1.13 -4.89
CA TYR A 67 7.34 0.03 -5.44
C TYR A 67 6.86 -1.28 -4.81
N GLU A 68 6.48 -2.24 -5.64
CA GLU A 68 6.02 -3.55 -5.21
C GLU A 68 7.00 -4.62 -5.69
N GLU A 69 7.56 -5.39 -4.78
CA GLU A 69 8.44 -6.53 -5.07
C GLU A 69 7.98 -7.78 -4.33
N ILE A 70 7.91 -8.90 -5.03
CA ILE A 70 7.56 -10.20 -4.43
C ILE A 70 8.71 -10.71 -3.55
N ARG A 71 8.38 -11.10 -2.34
CA ARG A 71 9.27 -11.78 -1.41
C ARG A 71 8.73 -13.18 -1.05
N ALA A 72 9.58 -14.02 -0.47
CA ALA A 72 9.11 -15.28 0.11
C ALA A 72 8.14 -15.01 1.28
N PRO A 73 7.04 -15.77 1.43
CA PRO A 73 6.64 -16.91 0.63
C PRO A 73 5.72 -16.60 -0.57
N GLY A 74 5.69 -15.39 -1.12
CA GLY A 74 4.95 -15.11 -2.33
C GLY A 74 3.98 -13.91 -2.26
N PHE A 75 4.26 -12.93 -1.40
CA PHE A 75 3.53 -11.67 -1.30
C PHE A 75 4.50 -10.47 -1.43
N THR A 76 3.98 -9.26 -1.54
CA THR A 76 4.81 -8.08 -1.80
C THR A 76 5.38 -7.47 -0.52
N THR A 77 6.62 -6.93 -0.61
CA THR A 77 7.06 -5.80 0.20
C THR A 77 6.84 -4.52 -0.61
N VAL A 78 6.29 -3.50 0.02
CA VAL A 78 5.95 -2.22 -0.63
C VAL A 78 6.82 -1.11 -0.05
N SER A 79 7.41 -0.31 -0.95
CA SER A 79 8.14 0.91 -0.59
C SER A 79 7.47 2.13 -1.23
N LEU A 80 7.61 3.30 -0.61
CA LEU A 80 7.17 4.57 -1.19
C LEU A 80 8.35 5.29 -1.82
N VAL A 81 8.16 5.84 -3.02
CA VAL A 81 9.14 6.66 -3.75
C VAL A 81 8.53 8.02 -4.06
N VAL A 82 9.17 9.09 -3.61
CA VAL A 82 8.70 10.47 -3.81
C VAL A 82 9.80 11.30 -4.47
N ILE A 83 9.53 11.82 -5.65
CA ILE A 83 10.46 12.63 -6.44
C ILE A 83 10.15 14.10 -6.21
N GLY A 84 11.14 14.85 -5.74
CA GLY A 84 11.12 16.30 -5.61
C GLY A 84 12.23 16.94 -6.45
N ASP A 85 12.26 18.28 -6.53
CA ASP A 85 13.27 18.98 -7.32
C ASP A 85 14.69 18.84 -6.77
N SER A 86 14.83 18.65 -5.45
CA SER A 86 16.14 18.48 -4.80
C SER A 86 16.62 17.03 -4.70
N GLY A 87 15.78 16.05 -5.05
CA GLY A 87 16.14 14.63 -4.97
C GLY A 87 14.95 13.72 -4.72
N VAL A 88 15.24 12.46 -4.42
CA VAL A 88 14.25 11.42 -4.15
C VAL A 88 14.24 11.07 -2.67
N LEU A 89 13.04 10.95 -2.09
CA LEU A 89 12.80 10.33 -0.80
C LEU A 89 12.25 8.92 -1.01
N ILE A 90 12.83 7.95 -0.31
CA ILE A 90 12.32 6.57 -0.24
C ILE A 90 11.83 6.31 1.19
N ALA A 91 10.69 5.68 1.35
CA ALA A 91 10.27 5.09 2.61
C ALA A 91 10.24 3.57 2.46
N ASP A 92 10.97 2.92 3.32
CA ASP A 92 11.35 1.51 3.32
C ASP A 92 12.20 1.06 2.12
N GLY A 93 13.15 0.18 2.40
CA GLY A 93 13.89 -0.60 1.43
C GLY A 93 13.24 -1.96 1.21
N GLN A 94 14.09 -2.92 0.89
CA GLN A 94 13.70 -4.30 0.65
C GLN A 94 14.53 -5.25 1.54
N GLY A 95 14.13 -6.52 1.58
CA GLY A 95 14.70 -7.52 2.48
C GLY A 95 16.13 -7.97 2.18
N SER A 96 16.77 -7.46 1.11
CA SER A 96 18.15 -7.81 0.77
C SER A 96 18.81 -6.72 -0.07
N ALA A 97 20.16 -6.75 -0.09
CA ALA A 97 20.94 -5.87 -0.93
C ALA A 97 20.54 -5.95 -2.42
N ALA A 98 20.33 -7.17 -2.94
CA ALA A 98 19.94 -7.36 -4.33
C ALA A 98 18.54 -6.80 -4.63
N ALA A 99 17.56 -6.98 -3.73
CA ALA A 99 16.22 -6.46 -3.88
C ALA A 99 16.19 -4.92 -3.79
N THR A 100 16.92 -4.35 -2.82
CA THR A 100 17.02 -2.88 -2.70
C THR A 100 17.76 -2.28 -3.91
N GLN A 101 18.78 -2.96 -4.46
CA GLN A 101 19.46 -2.50 -5.67
C GLN A 101 18.50 -2.49 -6.87
N ARG A 102 17.68 -3.54 -7.06
CA ARG A 102 16.64 -3.54 -8.11
C ARG A 102 15.68 -2.38 -7.96
N MET A 103 15.24 -2.07 -6.73
CA MET A 103 14.40 -0.90 -6.47
C MET A 103 15.09 0.40 -6.90
N LEU A 104 16.37 0.57 -6.57
CA LEU A 104 17.14 1.75 -6.99
C LEU A 104 17.29 1.83 -8.51
N ASP A 105 17.43 0.69 -9.18
CA ASP A 105 17.51 0.63 -10.64
C ASP A 105 16.17 0.99 -11.30
N GLU A 106 15.03 0.48 -10.76
CA GLU A 106 13.71 0.88 -11.21
C GLU A 106 13.44 2.39 -11.01
N ILE A 107 13.87 2.97 -9.89
CA ILE A 107 13.76 4.41 -9.65
C ILE A 107 14.53 5.21 -10.73
N ARG A 108 15.68 4.74 -11.19
CA ARG A 108 16.46 5.39 -12.24
C ARG A 108 15.76 5.40 -13.60
N THR A 109 14.80 4.52 -13.83
CA THR A 109 14.01 4.52 -15.07
C THR A 109 13.03 5.71 -15.15
N VAL A 110 12.65 6.28 -14.00
CA VAL A 110 11.68 7.39 -13.91
C VAL A 110 12.29 8.72 -13.49
N THR A 111 13.54 8.73 -13.01
CA THR A 111 14.25 9.97 -12.66
C THR A 111 15.76 9.78 -12.62
N SER A 112 16.50 10.81 -13.00
CA SER A 112 17.97 10.91 -12.79
C SER A 112 18.36 11.57 -11.47
N ARG A 113 17.39 12.01 -10.67
CA ARG A 113 17.65 12.72 -9.40
C ARG A 113 18.20 11.75 -8.36
N PRO A 114 19.17 12.19 -7.51
CA PRO A 114 19.77 11.34 -6.50
C PRO A 114 18.79 11.04 -5.36
N VAL A 115 18.86 9.84 -4.79
CA VAL A 115 18.20 9.51 -3.54
C VAL A 115 18.93 10.22 -2.39
N ARG A 116 18.22 11.05 -1.63
CA ARG A 116 18.78 11.88 -0.58
C ARG A 116 18.18 11.63 0.80
N TRP A 117 16.97 11.12 0.86
CA TRP A 117 16.25 10.84 2.11
C TRP A 117 15.74 9.41 2.12
N TYR A 118 15.86 8.81 3.28
CA TYR A 118 15.36 7.47 3.52
C TYR A 118 14.63 7.42 4.86
N VAL A 119 13.35 7.04 4.82
CA VAL A 119 12.52 6.83 6.01
C VAL A 119 12.51 5.35 6.34
N VAL A 120 12.85 5.01 7.58
CA VAL A 120 12.65 3.67 8.13
C VAL A 120 11.22 3.61 8.65
N GLY A 121 10.31 3.10 7.84
CA GLY A 121 8.91 2.92 8.20
C GLY A 121 8.74 1.78 9.19
N SER A 122 9.43 0.64 8.96
CA SER A 122 9.55 -0.47 9.90
C SER A 122 11.02 -0.86 10.09
N ASP A 123 11.39 -1.32 11.29
CA ASP A 123 12.74 -1.83 11.58
C ASP A 123 12.92 -3.31 11.22
N HIS A 124 11.92 -3.98 10.71
CA HIS A 124 12.02 -5.38 10.30
C HIS A 124 12.95 -5.56 9.09
N GLY A 125 13.61 -6.72 9.05
CA GLY A 125 14.64 -7.01 8.06
C GLY A 125 14.15 -7.01 6.62
N ASP A 126 12.86 -7.27 6.37
CA ASP A 126 12.28 -7.22 5.02
C ASP A 126 12.03 -5.79 4.50
N HIS A 127 12.18 -4.78 5.36
CA HIS A 127 12.16 -3.35 5.01
C HIS A 127 13.54 -2.69 5.12
N THR A 128 14.50 -3.32 5.82
CA THR A 128 15.81 -2.71 6.13
C THR A 128 17.02 -3.55 5.74
N GLY A 129 16.83 -4.84 5.43
CA GLY A 129 17.93 -5.78 5.16
C GLY A 129 18.81 -5.42 3.97
N GLY A 130 18.30 -4.60 3.06
CA GLY A 130 19.04 -4.09 1.91
C GLY A 130 19.63 -2.69 2.09
N ASN A 131 19.55 -2.07 3.27
CA ASN A 131 19.98 -0.69 3.46
C ASN A 131 21.47 -0.44 3.24
N GLY A 132 22.30 -1.48 3.22
CA GLY A 132 23.74 -1.38 2.94
C GLY A 132 24.10 -0.92 1.53
N VAL A 133 23.18 -0.98 0.57
CA VAL A 133 23.40 -0.50 -0.81
C VAL A 133 22.85 0.90 -1.07
N LEU A 134 22.21 1.52 -0.06
CA LEU A 134 21.75 2.90 -0.18
C LEU A 134 22.93 3.86 -0.39
N PRO A 135 22.74 4.96 -1.16
CA PRO A 135 23.81 5.91 -1.42
C PRO A 135 24.45 6.47 -0.15
N THR A 136 25.77 6.68 -0.15
CA THR A 136 26.46 7.36 0.94
C THR A 136 25.98 8.80 1.10
N GLY A 137 25.89 9.28 2.34
CA GLY A 137 25.41 10.63 2.63
C GLY A 137 23.88 10.79 2.61
N ILE A 138 23.12 9.72 2.42
CA ILE A 138 21.67 9.75 2.54
C ILE A 138 21.25 10.15 3.97
N ARG A 139 20.24 11.02 4.06
CA ARG A 139 19.64 11.37 5.35
C ARG A 139 18.62 10.34 5.77
N PHE A 140 18.90 9.63 6.84
CA PHE A 140 17.93 8.73 7.45
C PHE A 140 16.96 9.48 8.36
N ILE A 141 15.71 9.04 8.37
CA ILE A 141 14.65 9.45 9.28
C ILE A 141 14.12 8.16 9.92
N VAL A 142 14.27 8.03 11.23
CA VAL A 142 13.96 6.81 11.97
C VAL A 142 13.43 7.15 13.36
N HIS A 143 12.45 6.41 13.83
CA HIS A 143 11.96 6.51 15.21
C HIS A 143 13.03 6.02 16.21
N PRO A 144 13.15 6.62 17.42
CA PRO A 144 14.13 6.19 18.42
C PRO A 144 14.05 4.69 18.75
N THR A 145 12.85 4.15 18.90
CA THR A 145 12.63 2.72 19.18
C THR A 145 13.15 1.83 18.05
N SER A 146 12.80 2.13 16.79
CA SER A 146 13.30 1.39 15.63
C SER A 146 14.82 1.48 15.51
N ARG A 147 15.40 2.66 15.75
CA ARG A 147 16.86 2.79 15.80
C ARG A 147 17.51 1.94 16.90
N ALA A 148 16.90 1.88 18.07
CA ALA A 148 17.38 1.03 19.16
C ALA A 148 17.27 -0.46 18.82
N GLN A 149 16.24 -0.86 18.08
CA GLN A 149 16.06 -2.23 17.61
C GLN A 149 17.10 -2.60 16.54
N LEU A 150 17.35 -1.73 15.55
CA LEU A 150 18.38 -1.93 14.53
C LEU A 150 19.78 -2.10 15.13
N ARG A 151 20.09 -1.44 16.25
CA ARG A 151 21.35 -1.62 16.96
C ARG A 151 21.57 -3.03 17.54
N ARG A 152 20.52 -3.79 17.73
CA ARG A 152 20.60 -5.17 18.25
C ARG A 152 20.88 -6.18 17.15
N ASP A 153 20.64 -5.79 15.90
CA ASP A 153 20.97 -6.60 14.73
C ASP A 153 22.33 -6.17 14.18
N SER A 154 23.32 -7.04 14.33
CA SER A 154 24.70 -6.76 13.90
C SER A 154 24.84 -6.60 12.38
N ALA A 155 23.87 -7.08 11.59
CA ALA A 155 23.86 -6.96 10.14
C ALA A 155 23.13 -5.70 9.64
N ALA A 156 22.38 -5.01 10.51
CA ALA A 156 21.60 -3.85 10.14
C ALA A 156 22.45 -2.57 9.99
N VAL A 157 22.07 -1.75 9.00
CA VAL A 157 22.57 -0.37 8.92
C VAL A 157 21.87 0.48 9.97
N VAL A 158 22.60 0.96 10.94
CA VAL A 158 22.07 1.80 12.02
C VAL A 158 22.15 3.27 11.65
N PRO A 159 21.00 3.98 11.50
CA PRO A 159 21.01 5.42 11.27
C PRO A 159 21.76 6.19 12.37
N PRO A 160 22.54 7.25 12.03
CA PRO A 160 23.36 7.96 13.01
C PRO A 160 22.53 8.67 14.09
N VAL A 161 21.38 9.23 13.70
CA VAL A 161 20.48 9.97 14.59
C VAL A 161 19.03 9.47 14.40
N ALA A 162 18.20 9.66 15.42
CA ALA A 162 16.77 9.42 15.38
C ALA A 162 15.99 10.73 15.38
N MET A 163 14.72 10.68 15.01
CA MET A 163 13.78 11.79 15.20
C MET A 163 13.71 12.19 16.67
N THR A 164 13.47 13.47 16.92
CA THR A 164 13.33 14.05 18.26
C THR A 164 11.89 14.39 18.62
N SER A 165 10.98 14.21 17.69
CA SER A 165 9.53 14.46 17.86
C SER A 165 8.74 13.45 17.02
N ASP A 166 7.45 13.29 17.30
CA ASP A 166 6.55 12.38 16.59
C ASP A 166 6.21 12.86 15.15
N ARG A 167 6.69 14.03 14.76
CA ARG A 167 6.50 14.61 13.43
C ARG A 167 7.75 15.30 12.94
N GLU A 168 8.12 15.01 11.71
CA GLU A 168 9.19 15.70 10.99
C GLU A 168 8.71 16.09 9.59
N GLN A 169 9.00 17.33 9.16
CA GLN A 169 8.74 17.79 7.81
C GLN A 169 10.03 17.84 7.00
N VAL A 170 9.97 17.35 5.77
CA VAL A 170 11.08 17.35 4.83
C VAL A 170 10.63 18.06 3.55
N ASP A 171 11.31 19.13 3.21
CA ASP A 171 11.18 19.75 1.88
C ASP A 171 12.17 19.04 0.93
N ILE A 172 11.62 18.41 -0.10
CA ILE A 172 12.43 17.69 -1.11
C ILE A 172 12.53 18.48 -2.43
N GLY A 173 12.29 19.79 -2.38
CA GLY A 173 12.27 20.70 -3.50
C GLY A 173 10.88 20.78 -4.14
N GLY A 174 10.14 21.85 -3.77
CA GLY A 174 8.78 22.10 -4.25
C GLY A 174 7.71 21.12 -3.76
N ARG A 175 8.08 20.21 -2.84
CA ARG A 175 7.17 19.24 -2.23
C ARG A 175 7.54 19.02 -0.77
N THR A 176 6.54 19.19 0.11
CA THR A 176 6.66 18.87 1.53
C THR A 176 6.19 17.45 1.78
N VAL A 177 7.02 16.67 2.46
CA VAL A 177 6.74 15.33 2.96
C VAL A 177 6.70 15.41 4.48
N GLU A 178 5.70 14.79 5.10
CA GLU A 178 5.61 14.70 6.56
C GLU A 178 5.82 13.26 7.00
N VAL A 179 6.83 13.04 7.83
CA VAL A 179 7.06 11.75 8.50
C VAL A 179 6.41 11.83 9.88
N ARG A 180 5.58 10.85 10.21
CA ARG A 180 4.79 10.84 11.44
C ARG A 180 4.87 9.50 12.17
N PHE A 181 5.06 9.57 13.48
CA PHE A 181 4.77 8.46 14.38
C PHE A 181 3.31 8.57 14.82
N LEU A 182 2.48 7.66 14.37
CA LEU A 182 1.05 7.65 14.69
C LEU A 182 0.73 6.83 15.95
N GLY A 183 1.74 6.19 16.54
CA GLY A 183 1.64 5.30 17.69
C GLY A 183 2.24 3.94 17.41
N ARG A 184 2.38 3.12 18.45
CA ARG A 184 2.88 1.75 18.31
C ARG A 184 1.86 0.90 17.54
N ALA A 185 2.36 0.01 16.69
CA ALA A 185 1.53 -0.83 15.83
C ALA A 185 2.17 -2.21 15.64
N HIS A 186 2.69 -2.48 14.43
CA HIS A 186 3.39 -3.71 14.09
C HIS A 186 4.75 -3.83 14.81
N THR A 187 5.36 -2.67 15.05
CA THR A 187 6.53 -2.52 15.92
C THR A 187 6.31 -1.37 16.92
N GLY A 188 7.31 -1.08 17.73
CA GLY A 188 7.27 0.06 18.66
C GLY A 188 7.68 1.39 18.01
N GLY A 189 8.03 1.43 16.75
CA GLY A 189 8.56 2.62 16.08
C GLY A 189 8.16 2.78 14.62
N ASP A 190 7.02 2.21 14.21
CA ASP A 190 6.53 2.32 12.84
C ASP A 190 6.28 3.78 12.46
N LEU A 191 6.89 4.24 11.37
CA LEU A 191 6.70 5.58 10.83
C LEU A 191 5.79 5.54 9.60
N SER A 192 4.91 6.52 9.52
CA SER A 192 4.07 6.78 8.36
C SER A 192 4.57 8.01 7.60
N VAL A 193 4.40 8.02 6.28
CA VAL A 193 4.80 9.14 5.41
C VAL A 193 3.56 9.72 4.74
N LEU A 194 3.23 10.96 5.11
CA LEU A 194 2.12 11.72 4.56
C LEU A 194 2.60 12.66 3.46
N LEU A 195 1.92 12.61 2.33
CA LEU A 195 2.00 13.60 1.25
C LEU A 195 0.72 14.44 1.29
N PRO A 196 0.73 15.60 1.97
CA PRO A 196 -0.51 16.36 2.23
C PRO A 196 -1.19 16.83 0.96
N ARG A 197 -0.40 17.27 -0.03
CA ARG A 197 -0.91 17.78 -1.32
C ARG A 197 -1.57 16.68 -2.13
N GLU A 198 -0.97 15.49 -2.16
CA GLU A 198 -1.44 14.32 -2.89
C GLU A 198 -2.50 13.54 -2.12
N ARG A 199 -2.69 13.83 -0.82
CA ARG A 199 -3.60 13.13 0.10
C ARG A 199 -3.29 11.61 0.16
N ILE A 200 -1.99 11.28 0.19
CA ILE A 200 -1.46 9.91 0.26
C ILE A 200 -0.79 9.70 1.61
N LEU A 201 -1.08 8.58 2.27
CA LEU A 201 -0.41 8.12 3.48
C LEU A 201 0.18 6.73 3.24
N PHE A 202 1.51 6.63 3.25
CA PHE A 202 2.22 5.36 3.35
C PHE A 202 2.33 5.00 4.83
N MET A 203 1.95 3.78 5.19
CA MET A 203 1.86 3.34 6.59
C MET A 203 2.85 2.23 6.94
N SER A 204 3.71 1.83 5.99
CA SER A 204 4.63 0.71 6.21
C SER A 204 3.89 -0.50 6.79
N GLU A 205 4.48 -1.22 7.73
CA GLU A 205 3.86 -2.39 8.36
C GLU A 205 2.73 -2.08 9.36
N ALA A 206 2.47 -0.79 9.66
CA ALA A 206 1.24 -0.44 10.38
C ALA A 206 -0.03 -0.75 9.56
N TYR A 207 0.11 -1.00 8.25
CA TYR A 207 -0.95 -1.47 7.38
C TYR A 207 -0.49 -2.64 6.49
N LEU A 208 -1.16 -3.79 6.61
CA LEU A 208 -0.91 -5.00 5.84
C LEU A 208 -2.18 -5.34 5.02
N ASN A 209 -2.17 -5.01 3.72
CA ASN A 209 -3.35 -5.21 2.88
C ASN A 209 -3.58 -6.71 2.61
N ARG A 210 -4.66 -7.27 3.19
CA ARG A 210 -5.06 -8.67 3.03
C ARG A 210 -4.02 -9.70 3.49
N VAL A 211 -3.06 -9.28 4.30
CA VAL A 211 -2.15 -10.17 5.04
C VAL A 211 -2.66 -10.26 6.47
N PHE A 212 -2.69 -11.47 7.03
CA PHE A 212 -3.12 -11.68 8.42
C PHE A 212 -2.23 -10.85 9.37
N PRO A 213 -2.79 -10.19 10.40
CA PRO A 213 -2.02 -9.33 11.29
C PRO A 213 -0.80 -10.06 11.88
N ALA A 214 0.39 -9.69 11.42
CA ALA A 214 1.64 -10.28 11.88
C ALA A 214 2.09 -9.60 13.18
N MET A 215 2.07 -10.34 14.30
CA MET A 215 2.12 -9.73 15.63
C MET A 215 3.41 -10.01 16.41
N ARG A 216 4.47 -10.57 15.79
CA ARG A 216 5.70 -10.94 16.52
C ARG A 216 6.28 -9.83 17.39
N SER A 217 6.30 -8.61 16.90
CA SER A 217 6.83 -7.43 17.57
C SER A 217 5.75 -6.40 17.92
N ALA A 218 4.46 -6.73 17.64
CA ALA A 218 3.35 -5.79 17.68
C ALA A 218 2.96 -5.37 19.12
N TYR A 219 2.22 -4.26 19.14
CA TYR A 219 1.45 -3.77 20.29
C TYR A 219 -0.04 -3.87 19.93
N PRO A 220 -0.64 -5.07 20.10
CA PRO A 220 -1.93 -5.42 19.50
C PRO A 220 -3.05 -4.43 19.77
N SER A 221 -3.25 -4.02 21.02
CA SER A 221 -4.32 -3.08 21.40
C SER A 221 -4.06 -1.66 20.89
N GLU A 222 -2.79 -1.22 20.88
CA GLU A 222 -2.41 0.12 20.40
C GLU A 222 -2.43 0.23 18.88
N TRP A 223 -2.22 -0.88 18.18
CA TRP A 223 -2.26 -0.92 16.72
C TRP A 223 -3.61 -0.44 16.17
N ILE A 224 -4.71 -0.85 16.81
CA ILE A 224 -6.05 -0.40 16.44
C ILE A 224 -6.15 1.12 16.50
N ALA A 225 -5.71 1.72 17.63
CA ALA A 225 -5.73 3.17 17.82
C ALA A 225 -4.81 3.91 16.82
N THR A 226 -3.68 3.30 16.43
CA THR A 226 -2.78 3.85 15.41
C THR A 226 -3.45 3.91 14.04
N ILE A 227 -4.17 2.86 13.65
CA ILE A 227 -4.94 2.85 12.40
C ILE A 227 -6.10 3.85 12.47
N ASP A 228 -6.80 3.96 13.61
CA ASP A 228 -7.88 4.93 13.77
C ASP A 228 -7.38 6.38 13.63
N ARG A 229 -6.17 6.70 14.14
CA ARG A 229 -5.53 8.02 13.90
C ARG A 229 -5.24 8.25 12.42
N ALA A 230 -4.78 7.24 11.69
CA ALA A 230 -4.58 7.33 10.24
C ALA A 230 -5.92 7.57 9.51
N LEU A 231 -6.97 6.86 9.89
CA LEU A 231 -8.32 7.00 9.33
C LEU A 231 -8.97 8.37 9.63
N ALA A 232 -8.57 9.04 10.70
CA ALA A 232 -9.04 10.39 11.04
C ALA A 232 -8.36 11.49 10.21
N MET A 233 -7.32 11.16 9.43
CA MET A 233 -6.61 12.12 8.58
C MET A 233 -7.35 12.31 7.24
N GLU A 234 -7.14 13.48 6.62
CA GLU A 234 -7.65 13.79 5.28
C GLU A 234 -6.79 13.13 4.19
N VAL A 235 -7.00 11.83 3.97
CA VAL A 235 -6.26 10.98 3.05
C VAL A 235 -7.21 10.27 2.10
N ASP A 236 -6.86 10.24 0.83
CA ASP A 236 -7.62 9.55 -0.22
C ASP A 236 -7.01 8.18 -0.55
N ARG A 237 -5.71 7.99 -0.32
CA ARG A 237 -5.04 6.72 -0.59
C ARG A 237 -4.11 6.33 0.56
N TYR A 238 -4.33 5.15 1.10
CA TYR A 238 -3.46 4.49 2.08
C TYR A 238 -2.59 3.46 1.38
N VAL A 239 -1.29 3.50 1.61
CA VAL A 239 -0.30 2.62 0.99
C VAL A 239 0.24 1.67 2.07
N PRO A 240 0.09 0.35 1.90
CA PRO A 240 0.54 -0.65 2.88
C PRO A 240 2.05 -0.89 2.79
N GLY A 241 2.62 -1.56 3.83
CA GLY A 241 3.96 -2.15 3.76
C GLY A 241 3.97 -3.52 3.07
N HIS A 242 2.85 -4.24 3.10
CA HIS A 242 2.66 -5.53 2.45
C HIS A 242 1.28 -5.66 1.81
N GLY A 243 1.17 -6.56 0.84
CA GLY A 243 -0.01 -6.73 0.02
C GLY A 243 0.02 -5.78 -1.18
N PHE A 244 -1.12 -5.29 -1.62
CA PHE A 244 -1.20 -4.48 -2.83
C PHE A 244 -1.69 -3.06 -2.54
N ILE A 245 -1.19 -2.12 -3.34
CA ILE A 245 -1.64 -0.74 -3.33
C ILE A 245 -2.98 -0.66 -4.04
N GLU A 246 -4.01 -0.27 -3.32
CA GLU A 246 -5.35 -0.16 -3.86
C GLU A 246 -5.61 1.20 -4.51
N SER A 247 -6.64 1.25 -5.37
CA SER A 247 -7.12 2.51 -5.93
C SER A 247 -7.73 3.41 -4.84
N PRO A 248 -7.76 4.73 -5.02
CA PRO A 248 -8.39 5.63 -4.05
C PRO A 248 -9.84 5.26 -3.72
N ALA A 249 -10.58 4.71 -4.70
CA ALA A 249 -11.98 4.34 -4.53
C ALA A 249 -12.25 3.28 -3.46
N VAL A 250 -11.26 2.40 -3.19
CA VAL A 250 -11.41 1.30 -2.22
C VAL A 250 -10.37 1.33 -1.11
N SER A 251 -9.36 2.21 -1.21
CA SER A 251 -8.21 2.24 -0.31
C SER A 251 -8.59 2.41 1.15
N ARG A 252 -9.56 3.31 1.44
CA ARG A 252 -10.05 3.52 2.80
C ARG A 252 -10.82 2.31 3.33
N GLU A 253 -11.64 1.67 2.51
CA GLU A 253 -12.38 0.45 2.87
C GLU A 253 -11.41 -0.68 3.23
N GLU A 254 -10.32 -0.83 2.46
CA GLU A 254 -9.31 -1.85 2.72
C GLU A 254 -8.54 -1.60 4.03
N LEU A 255 -8.22 -0.35 4.35
CA LEU A 255 -7.61 -0.03 5.65
C LEU A 255 -8.58 -0.27 6.81
N VAL A 256 -9.86 0.06 6.65
CA VAL A 256 -10.91 -0.27 7.64
C VAL A 256 -11.02 -1.78 7.80
N THR A 257 -11.02 -2.54 6.72
CA THR A 257 -11.06 -4.01 6.76
C THR A 257 -9.86 -4.59 7.51
N PHE A 258 -8.66 -4.03 7.31
CA PHE A 258 -7.47 -4.45 8.05
C PHE A 258 -7.56 -4.08 9.54
N ARG A 259 -8.01 -2.87 9.87
CA ARG A 259 -8.26 -2.46 11.28
C ARG A 259 -9.22 -3.41 11.98
N ASP A 260 -10.31 -3.77 11.30
CA ASP A 260 -11.33 -4.67 11.85
C ASP A 260 -10.74 -6.08 12.05
N ALA A 261 -9.89 -6.55 11.14
CA ALA A 261 -9.16 -7.81 11.32
C ALA A 261 -8.25 -7.77 12.57
N VAL A 262 -7.49 -6.70 12.78
CA VAL A 262 -6.68 -6.55 14.00
C VAL A 262 -7.56 -6.57 15.25
N ARG A 263 -8.68 -5.84 15.24
CA ARG A 263 -9.63 -5.78 16.36
C ARG A 263 -10.22 -7.14 16.67
N ASP A 264 -10.70 -7.86 15.66
CA ASP A 264 -11.36 -9.15 15.83
C ASP A 264 -10.38 -10.22 16.29
N VAL A 265 -9.15 -10.22 15.75
CA VAL A 265 -8.06 -11.10 16.21
C VAL A 265 -7.77 -10.85 17.70
N VAL A 266 -7.65 -9.59 18.11
CA VAL A 266 -7.43 -9.24 19.52
C VAL A 266 -8.61 -9.67 20.39
N ALA A 267 -9.85 -9.34 19.99
CA ALA A 267 -11.06 -9.67 20.75
C ALA A 267 -11.27 -11.17 20.91
N ASN A 268 -11.06 -11.96 19.86
CA ASN A 268 -11.18 -13.41 19.92
C ASN A 268 -10.20 -14.01 20.92
N VAL A 269 -8.94 -13.57 20.91
CA VAL A 269 -7.92 -14.06 21.84
C VAL A 269 -8.19 -13.59 23.27
N GLN A 270 -8.64 -12.34 23.47
CA GLN A 270 -9.05 -11.82 24.77
C GLN A 270 -10.20 -12.66 25.36
N GLY A 271 -11.18 -13.04 24.55
CA GLY A 271 -12.29 -13.91 24.99
C GLY A 271 -11.80 -15.30 25.44
N LEU A 272 -10.80 -15.89 24.78
CA LEU A 272 -10.22 -17.16 25.16
C LEU A 272 -9.40 -17.04 26.46
N HIS A 273 -8.60 -15.98 26.57
CA HIS A 273 -7.84 -15.68 27.80
C HIS A 273 -8.76 -15.46 28.99
N ALA A 274 -9.84 -14.69 28.87
CA ALA A 274 -10.82 -14.45 29.92
C ALA A 274 -11.55 -15.72 30.38
N ARG A 275 -11.64 -16.75 29.53
CA ARG A 275 -12.15 -18.08 29.87
C ARG A 275 -11.11 -18.96 30.59
N GLY A 276 -9.91 -18.47 30.84
CA GLY A 276 -8.84 -19.17 31.54
C GLY A 276 -8.06 -20.18 30.69
N LEU A 277 -8.16 -20.13 29.35
CA LEU A 277 -7.38 -21.00 28.48
C LEU A 277 -5.91 -20.55 28.51
N THR A 278 -5.00 -21.52 28.48
CA THR A 278 -3.59 -21.22 28.21
C THR A 278 -3.40 -20.78 26.76
N ALA A 279 -2.29 -20.14 26.44
CA ALA A 279 -2.00 -19.70 25.07
C ALA A 279 -2.04 -20.89 24.07
N GLU A 280 -1.51 -22.06 24.44
CA GLU A 280 -1.53 -23.24 23.58
C GLU A 280 -2.95 -23.81 23.41
N GLN A 281 -3.79 -23.78 24.44
CA GLN A 281 -5.19 -24.16 24.33
C GLN A 281 -5.95 -23.15 23.44
N ALA A 282 -5.65 -21.86 23.55
CA ALA A 282 -6.24 -20.82 22.74
C ALA A 282 -5.84 -20.94 21.26
N ILE A 283 -4.59 -21.30 20.95
CA ILE A 283 -4.14 -21.57 19.59
C ILE A 283 -4.94 -22.72 18.96
N ALA A 284 -5.24 -23.76 19.72
CA ALA A 284 -6.01 -24.90 19.24
C ALA A 284 -7.52 -24.61 19.11
N ALA A 285 -8.05 -23.62 19.84
CA ALA A 285 -9.48 -23.33 19.94
C ALA A 285 -9.94 -22.09 19.15
N VAL A 286 -9.01 -21.24 18.74
CA VAL A 286 -9.35 -19.96 18.10
C VAL A 286 -9.95 -20.17 16.72
N ASP A 287 -11.07 -19.49 16.45
CA ASP A 287 -11.65 -19.39 15.11
C ASP A 287 -11.37 -17.98 14.55
N TRP A 288 -10.66 -17.94 13.45
CA TRP A 288 -10.34 -16.70 12.75
C TRP A 288 -11.45 -16.23 11.80
N GLY A 289 -12.57 -16.98 11.69
CA GLY A 289 -13.66 -16.64 10.77
C GLY A 289 -13.15 -16.52 9.33
N THR A 290 -13.49 -15.40 8.68
CA THR A 290 -13.06 -15.11 7.30
C THR A 290 -11.57 -14.77 7.19
N TYR A 291 -10.89 -14.43 8.28
CA TYR A 291 -9.46 -14.09 8.26
C TYR A 291 -8.55 -15.31 8.17
N LYS A 292 -9.09 -16.55 8.37
CA LYS A 292 -8.34 -17.79 8.19
C LYS A 292 -7.79 -17.97 6.77
N ASP A 293 -8.46 -17.34 5.78
CA ASP A 293 -8.08 -17.41 4.37
C ASP A 293 -7.17 -16.24 3.94
N TRP A 294 -6.84 -15.33 4.86
CA TRP A 294 -5.89 -14.27 4.57
C TRP A 294 -4.47 -14.81 4.48
N PHE A 295 -3.66 -14.16 3.68
CA PHE A 295 -2.28 -14.57 3.46
C PHE A 295 -1.53 -14.67 4.80
N LEU A 296 -0.79 -15.75 5.02
CA LEU A 296 -0.05 -16.08 6.25
C LEU A 296 -0.92 -16.40 7.50
N ALA A 297 -2.23 -16.54 7.43
CA ALA A 297 -3.07 -16.76 8.61
C ALA A 297 -2.63 -17.98 9.43
N ALA A 298 -2.34 -19.10 8.79
CA ALA A 298 -1.88 -20.32 9.46
C ALA A 298 -0.55 -20.12 10.21
N GLN A 299 0.35 -19.28 9.69
CA GLN A 299 1.66 -19.03 10.29
C GLN A 299 1.59 -17.95 11.37
N GLN A 300 0.82 -16.88 11.14
CA GLN A 300 0.77 -15.72 12.03
C GLN A 300 -0.24 -15.88 13.16
N GLY A 301 -1.27 -16.70 12.99
CA GLY A 301 -2.29 -16.92 14.01
C GLY A 301 -1.72 -17.36 15.37
N PRO A 302 -0.91 -18.43 15.44
CA PRO A 302 -0.26 -18.84 16.70
C PRO A 302 0.64 -17.76 17.30
N ILE A 303 1.32 -16.97 16.47
CA ILE A 303 2.18 -15.87 16.91
C ILE A 303 1.32 -14.74 17.51
N ALA A 304 0.20 -14.40 16.86
CA ALA A 304 -0.73 -13.41 17.36
C ALA A 304 -1.31 -13.80 18.73
N VAL A 305 -1.74 -15.06 18.90
CA VAL A 305 -2.23 -15.54 20.20
C VAL A 305 -1.19 -15.33 21.28
N ARG A 306 0.04 -15.84 21.09
CA ARG A 306 1.10 -15.68 22.10
C ARG A 306 1.44 -14.22 22.39
N ARG A 307 1.44 -13.37 21.40
CA ARG A 307 1.73 -11.94 21.55
C ARG A 307 0.66 -11.22 22.35
N ILE A 308 -0.63 -11.50 22.07
CA ILE A 308 -1.75 -10.93 22.77
C ILE A 308 -1.78 -11.43 24.23
N TYR A 309 -1.46 -12.70 24.49
CA TYR A 309 -1.31 -13.22 25.87
C TYR A 309 -0.21 -12.46 26.63
N LEU A 310 0.94 -12.18 26.01
CA LEU A 310 1.98 -11.36 26.63
C LEU A 310 1.49 -9.95 26.96
N GLU A 311 0.65 -9.37 26.12
CA GLU A 311 0.04 -8.05 26.40
C GLU A 311 -0.94 -8.12 27.57
N LEU A 312 -1.84 -9.11 27.58
CA LEU A 312 -2.86 -9.29 28.61
C LEU A 312 -2.24 -9.60 29.98
N ASP A 313 -1.15 -10.33 30.00
CA ASP A 313 -0.38 -10.65 31.20
C ASP A 313 0.53 -9.49 31.69
N GLY A 314 0.53 -8.33 30.99
CA GLY A 314 1.41 -7.21 31.31
C GLY A 314 2.90 -7.48 31.06
N LYS A 315 3.22 -8.47 30.21
CA LYS A 315 4.60 -8.92 29.92
C LYS A 315 5.20 -8.29 28.66
N LEU A 316 4.44 -7.45 27.90
CA LEU A 316 5.04 -6.67 26.84
C LEU A 316 6.00 -5.64 27.44
N ALA A 317 7.24 -5.62 26.92
CA ALA A 317 8.18 -4.60 27.32
C ALA A 317 7.60 -3.21 27.10
N ALA A 318 7.66 -2.36 28.11
CA ALA A 318 7.34 -0.94 27.96
C ALA A 318 8.21 -0.37 26.82
N ALA A 319 7.64 0.50 26.00
CA ALA A 319 8.45 1.29 25.06
C ALA A 319 9.42 2.13 25.90
N ARG A 320 10.71 1.89 25.73
CA ARG A 320 11.77 2.66 26.37
C ARG A 320 12.21 3.77 25.43
#